data_1a58333fa76dcf6c7aeb3f972a992d3d
#
_entry.id   1a58333fa76dcf6c7aeb3f972a992d3d
#
_cell.length_a   1.000
_cell.length_b   1.000
_cell.length_c   1.000
_cell.angle_alpha   90.00
_cell.angle_beta   90.00
_cell.angle_gamma   90.00
#
_symmetry.space_group_name_H-M   'P 1'
#
loop_
_entity.id
_entity.type
_entity.pdbx_description
1 polymer ?
#
loop_
_entity_poly.entity_id
_entity_poly.type
_entity_poly.pdbx_seq_one_letter_code
_entity_poly.pdbx_strand_id
1 'polypeptide(L)'
;MSAEVAEAGPDAPTPPDPHEPEPHGPGRARQVAEGMGTRVVAFVRVRPVSLALALLLVVLALASGSLTHAPSERLRDLVGAGLDPFEDRTSWLLVFGSVFFAGGPTQLVLAVVGVLALVGAAERRMGWPRTVAAYLVTAVVATGVGVAVLALGRAVGETWALEVAAESTLHPLTPALGTIMTASAFFGPLWRRRLRLVGFSFVFAFVLYDGHPSGLYALLGALVGLVFGVVLAGPPAERGWLRSSHHEVRRLASTIVAVTAVGPVLTLL
;
A
#
# COMPACT_ATOMS: atom_id res chain seq x y z
N MET A 1 -7.33 -28.88 76.16
CA MET A 1 -7.23 -28.49 74.77
C MET A 1 -5.77 -28.19 74.49
N SER A 2 -5.07 -29.24 73.99
CA SER A 2 -3.61 -29.11 73.67
C SER A 2 -3.49 -28.78 72.22
N ALA A 3 -2.79 -27.68 71.94
CA ALA A 3 -2.45 -27.22 70.56
C ALA A 3 -1.29 -28.07 70.04
N GLU A 4 -1.55 -28.82 69.01
CA GLU A 4 -0.57 -29.61 68.27
C GLU A 4 0.26 -28.68 67.42
N VAL A 5 1.53 -28.51 67.78
CA VAL A 5 2.52 -27.75 66.96
C VAL A 5 2.94 -28.68 65.83
N ALA A 6 2.50 -28.38 64.62
CA ALA A 6 2.96 -29.06 63.40
C ALA A 6 4.44 -28.69 63.15
N GLU A 7 5.32 -29.68 63.33
CA GLU A 7 6.75 -29.61 62.97
C GLU A 7 6.87 -29.52 61.45
N ALA A 8 7.37 -28.36 60.96
CA ALA A 8 7.68 -28.16 59.53
C ALA A 8 8.88 -29.06 59.16
N GLY A 9 8.67 -29.94 58.19
CA GLY A 9 9.69 -30.87 57.70
C GLY A 9 10.88 -30.12 57.01
N PRO A 10 12.07 -30.78 56.98
CA PRO A 10 13.36 -30.16 56.58
C PRO A 10 13.55 -29.92 55.05
N ASP A 11 12.52 -30.14 54.23
CA ASP A 11 12.65 -30.09 52.76
C ASP A 11 11.86 -28.96 52.08
N ALA A 12 11.68 -27.82 52.77
CA ALA A 12 11.12 -26.66 52.07
C ALA A 12 12.19 -26.06 51.12
N PRO A 13 11.90 -25.96 49.81
CA PRO A 13 12.85 -25.38 48.86
C PRO A 13 13.14 -23.92 49.23
N THR A 14 14.42 -23.58 49.41
CA THR A 14 14.90 -22.23 49.70
C THR A 14 14.40 -21.29 48.58
N PRO A 15 13.74 -20.17 48.94
CA PRO A 15 13.33 -19.21 47.93
C PRO A 15 14.56 -18.69 47.18
N PRO A 16 14.48 -18.48 45.81
CA PRO A 16 15.60 -18.03 45.04
C PRO A 16 16.07 -16.64 45.52
N ASP A 17 17.39 -16.46 45.60
CA ASP A 17 18.02 -15.20 46.01
C ASP A 17 17.65 -14.12 45.00
N PRO A 18 17.00 -12.99 45.43
CA PRO A 18 16.61 -11.90 44.55
C PRO A 18 17.81 -11.12 43.93
N HIS A 19 19.03 -11.47 44.30
CA HIS A 19 20.24 -10.85 43.75
C HIS A 19 21.07 -11.77 42.84
N GLU A 20 20.59 -12.96 42.54
CA GLU A 20 21.26 -13.83 41.58
C GLU A 20 21.09 -13.21 40.17
N PRO A 21 22.19 -12.72 39.52
CA PRO A 21 22.08 -12.12 38.20
C PRO A 21 21.62 -13.22 37.23
N GLU A 22 20.45 -13.00 36.59
CA GLU A 22 19.95 -13.91 35.55
C GLU A 22 21.09 -14.14 34.53
N PRO A 23 21.42 -15.39 34.20
CA PRO A 23 22.46 -15.67 33.24
C PRO A 23 22.04 -15.10 31.87
N HIS A 24 22.65 -13.99 31.47
CA HIS A 24 22.54 -13.42 30.12
C HIS A 24 23.23 -14.35 29.13
N GLY A 25 22.68 -15.57 28.98
CA GLY A 25 23.26 -16.57 28.10
C GLY A 25 23.06 -16.21 26.62
N PRO A 26 24.02 -16.58 25.75
CA PRO A 26 23.95 -16.38 24.29
C PRO A 26 22.74 -17.03 23.63
N GLY A 27 21.95 -17.82 24.35
CA GLY A 27 20.73 -18.44 23.88
C GLY A 27 19.55 -17.49 23.58
N ARG A 28 19.47 -16.34 24.26
CA ARG A 28 18.34 -15.39 24.03
C ARG A 28 18.45 -14.70 22.67
N ALA A 29 19.64 -14.27 22.28
CA ALA A 29 19.89 -13.68 20.96
C ALA A 29 19.64 -14.69 19.83
N ARG A 30 20.04 -15.95 20.04
CA ARG A 30 19.82 -17.03 19.07
C ARG A 30 18.34 -17.42 18.96
N GLN A 31 17.60 -17.50 20.06
CA GLN A 31 16.15 -17.74 20.06
C GLN A 31 15.36 -16.60 19.39
N VAL A 32 15.77 -15.34 19.59
CA VAL A 32 15.18 -14.18 18.90
C VAL A 32 15.49 -14.25 17.40
N ALA A 33 16.71 -14.59 17.00
CA ALA A 33 17.10 -14.72 15.60
C ALA A 33 16.38 -15.88 14.90
N GLU A 34 16.25 -17.05 15.55
CA GLU A 34 15.50 -18.21 15.04
C GLU A 34 14.00 -17.91 14.95
N GLY A 35 13.44 -17.23 15.95
CA GLY A 35 12.04 -16.77 15.94
C GLY A 35 11.77 -15.70 14.88
N MET A 36 12.76 -14.85 14.55
CA MET A 36 12.65 -13.86 13.50
C MET A 36 12.73 -14.51 12.11
N GLY A 37 13.64 -15.49 11.94
CA GLY A 37 13.77 -16.26 10.70
C GLY A 37 12.50 -17.02 10.33
N THR A 38 11.89 -17.71 11.29
CA THR A 38 10.61 -18.43 11.07
C THR A 38 9.46 -17.48 10.76
N ARG A 39 9.41 -16.29 11.37
CA ARG A 39 8.40 -15.26 11.05
C ARG A 39 8.60 -14.67 9.67
N VAL A 40 9.84 -14.43 9.24
CA VAL A 40 10.15 -13.96 7.89
C VAL A 40 9.76 -14.99 6.84
N VAL A 41 10.11 -16.26 7.04
CA VAL A 41 9.72 -17.34 6.12
C VAL A 41 8.21 -17.50 6.04
N ALA A 42 7.50 -17.42 7.18
CA ALA A 42 6.05 -17.45 7.20
C ALA A 42 5.44 -16.22 6.49
N PHE A 43 6.03 -15.03 6.64
CA PHE A 43 5.63 -13.81 5.96
C PHE A 43 5.80 -13.93 4.44
N VAL A 44 6.93 -14.46 3.98
CA VAL A 44 7.24 -14.69 2.55
C VAL A 44 6.27 -15.70 1.92
N ARG A 45 5.98 -16.81 2.60
CA ARG A 45 5.05 -17.83 2.09
C ARG A 45 3.61 -17.33 1.93
N VAL A 46 3.19 -16.35 2.73
CA VAL A 46 1.80 -15.85 2.72
C VAL A 46 1.62 -14.68 1.76
N ARG A 47 2.70 -14.09 1.22
CA ARG A 47 2.65 -12.86 0.41
C ARG A 47 3.63 -12.85 -0.77
N PRO A 48 3.57 -13.86 -1.66
CA PRO A 48 4.53 -13.94 -2.76
C PRO A 48 4.39 -12.78 -3.76
N VAL A 49 3.17 -12.27 -4.02
CA VAL A 49 2.93 -11.20 -5.01
C VAL A 49 3.50 -9.87 -4.53
N SER A 50 3.16 -9.46 -3.31
CA SER A 50 3.65 -8.18 -2.77
C SER A 50 5.17 -8.14 -2.66
N LEU A 51 5.81 -9.27 -2.31
CA LEU A 51 7.26 -9.39 -2.26
C LEU A 51 7.90 -9.38 -3.66
N ALA A 52 7.31 -10.11 -4.61
CA ALA A 52 7.80 -10.12 -5.99
C ALA A 52 7.71 -8.72 -6.63
N LEU A 53 6.59 -8.01 -6.42
CA LEU A 53 6.43 -6.64 -6.91
C LEU A 53 7.39 -5.65 -6.23
N ALA A 54 7.58 -5.74 -4.92
CA ALA A 54 8.54 -4.90 -4.21
C ALA A 54 9.97 -5.16 -4.68
N LEU A 55 10.35 -6.43 -4.86
CA LEU A 55 11.65 -6.80 -5.41
C LEU A 55 11.82 -6.28 -6.85
N LEU A 56 10.78 -6.41 -7.69
CA LEU A 56 10.79 -5.90 -9.06
C LEU A 56 11.03 -4.38 -9.09
N LEU A 57 10.32 -3.62 -8.24
CA LEU A 57 10.52 -2.16 -8.12
C LEU A 57 11.96 -1.82 -7.74
N VAL A 58 12.54 -2.53 -6.77
CA VAL A 58 13.93 -2.33 -6.34
C VAL A 58 14.92 -2.69 -7.45
N VAL A 59 14.73 -3.81 -8.15
CA VAL A 59 15.60 -4.24 -9.26
C VAL A 59 15.54 -3.24 -10.41
N LEU A 60 14.36 -2.76 -10.77
CA LEU A 60 14.20 -1.76 -11.83
C LEU A 60 14.79 -0.41 -11.41
N ALA A 61 14.67 -0.02 -10.13
CA ALA A 61 15.30 1.18 -9.61
C ALA A 61 16.83 1.09 -9.60
N LEU A 62 17.40 -0.09 -9.31
CA LEU A 62 18.83 -0.36 -9.45
C LEU A 62 19.27 -0.23 -10.92
N ALA A 63 18.55 -0.86 -11.84
CA ALA A 63 18.86 -0.86 -13.25
C ALA A 63 18.75 0.53 -13.89
N SER A 64 17.81 1.36 -13.42
CA SER A 64 17.58 2.73 -13.91
C SER A 64 18.40 3.81 -13.20
N GLY A 65 19.13 3.46 -12.12
CA GLY A 65 19.83 4.44 -11.28
C GLY A 65 18.92 5.25 -10.35
N SER A 66 17.61 4.96 -10.31
CA SER A 66 16.62 5.72 -9.52
C SER A 66 16.76 5.57 -8.00
N LEU A 67 17.72 4.77 -7.52
CA LEU A 67 18.07 4.68 -6.10
C LEU A 67 18.75 5.93 -5.56
N THR A 68 19.53 6.60 -6.40
CA THR A 68 20.38 7.74 -5.98
C THR A 68 19.98 9.05 -6.63
N HIS A 69 19.39 8.98 -7.80
CA HIS A 69 19.02 10.16 -8.59
C HIS A 69 17.66 9.95 -9.24
N ALA A 70 17.05 11.03 -9.73
CA ALA A 70 15.91 10.92 -10.61
C ALA A 70 16.30 10.18 -11.91
N PRO A 71 15.42 9.34 -12.48
CA PRO A 71 15.71 8.66 -13.74
C PRO A 71 15.97 9.68 -14.85
N SER A 72 16.81 9.29 -15.83
CA SER A 72 17.12 10.15 -16.98
C SER A 72 15.85 10.54 -17.73
N GLU A 73 15.84 11.73 -18.32
CA GLU A 73 14.71 12.22 -19.14
C GLU A 73 14.34 11.20 -20.21
N ARG A 74 15.33 10.62 -20.90
CA ARG A 74 15.10 9.57 -21.90
C ARG A 74 14.33 8.36 -21.35
N LEU A 75 14.65 7.92 -20.13
CA LEU A 75 13.93 6.80 -19.51
C LEU A 75 12.51 7.22 -19.15
N ARG A 76 12.35 8.43 -18.61
CA ARG A 76 11.04 8.96 -18.25
C ARG A 76 10.13 9.08 -19.47
N ASP A 77 10.65 9.56 -20.60
CA ASP A 77 9.91 9.65 -21.86
C ASP A 77 9.59 8.29 -22.47
N LEU A 78 10.43 7.28 -22.19
CA LEU A 78 10.21 5.92 -22.69
C LEU A 78 9.14 5.16 -21.91
N VAL A 79 9.01 5.40 -20.60
CA VAL A 79 8.18 4.59 -19.71
C VAL A 79 7.15 5.39 -18.92
N GLY A 80 7.21 6.73 -18.94
CA GLY A 80 6.28 7.60 -18.23
C GLY A 80 4.93 7.69 -18.94
N ALA A 81 3.84 7.71 -18.15
CA ALA A 81 2.51 7.95 -18.67
C ALA A 81 2.28 9.45 -18.87
N GLY A 82 1.78 9.83 -20.03
CA GLY A 82 1.41 11.19 -20.39
C GLY A 82 0.65 11.18 -21.71
N LEU A 83 0.04 12.31 -22.11
CA LEU A 83 -0.74 12.37 -23.34
C LEU A 83 0.17 12.40 -24.56
N ASP A 84 1.12 13.34 -24.63
CA ASP A 84 2.04 13.45 -25.76
C ASP A 84 2.92 12.21 -25.94
N PRO A 85 3.53 11.63 -24.88
CA PRO A 85 4.23 10.35 -25.00
C PRO A 85 3.35 9.21 -25.54
N PHE A 86 2.06 9.19 -25.20
CA PHE A 86 1.13 8.17 -25.66
C PHE A 86 0.73 8.36 -27.13
N GLU A 87 0.55 9.59 -27.60
CA GLU A 87 0.26 9.90 -29.00
C GLU A 87 1.46 9.60 -29.92
N ASP A 88 2.67 9.97 -29.49
CA ASP A 88 3.89 9.74 -30.28
C ASP A 88 4.29 8.27 -30.36
N ARG A 89 3.99 7.50 -29.32
CA ARG A 89 4.40 6.12 -29.20
C ARG A 89 3.28 5.30 -28.58
N THR A 90 2.29 4.90 -29.36
CA THR A 90 1.21 4.00 -28.93
C THR A 90 1.79 2.68 -28.46
N SER A 91 2.45 2.68 -27.30
CA SER A 91 3.21 1.55 -26.77
C SER A 91 2.64 1.13 -25.43
N TRP A 92 2.29 -0.13 -25.33
CA TRP A 92 1.95 -0.77 -24.05
C TRP A 92 3.05 -0.66 -23.02
N LEU A 93 4.31 -0.39 -23.45
CA LEU A 93 5.43 -0.11 -22.57
C LEU A 93 5.20 1.12 -21.69
N LEU A 94 4.50 2.16 -22.18
CA LEU A 94 4.16 3.35 -21.41
C LEU A 94 3.17 3.01 -20.28
N VAL A 95 2.18 2.16 -20.56
CA VAL A 95 1.17 1.76 -19.59
C VAL A 95 1.79 0.94 -18.47
N PHE A 96 2.65 -0.03 -18.81
CA PHE A 96 3.31 -0.88 -17.81
C PHE A 96 4.53 -0.20 -17.20
N GLY A 97 5.32 0.54 -17.99
CA GLY A 97 6.50 1.24 -17.51
C GLY A 97 6.18 2.21 -16.38
N SER A 98 5.18 3.07 -16.59
CA SER A 98 4.84 4.12 -15.62
C SER A 98 4.51 3.63 -14.21
N VAL A 99 4.06 2.38 -14.07
CA VAL A 99 3.69 1.80 -12.78
C VAL A 99 4.80 0.97 -12.13
N PHE A 100 5.87 0.63 -12.86
CA PHE A 100 6.98 -0.16 -12.33
C PHE A 100 8.24 0.63 -12.10
N PHE A 101 8.34 1.85 -12.62
CA PHE A 101 9.47 2.74 -12.37
C PHE A 101 9.11 3.82 -11.35
N ALA A 102 10.11 4.24 -10.57
CA ALA A 102 9.98 5.33 -9.60
C ALA A 102 10.74 6.57 -10.11
N GLY A 103 10.19 7.74 -9.86
CA GLY A 103 10.77 9.03 -10.25
C GLY A 103 11.93 9.50 -9.36
N GLY A 104 12.30 8.72 -8.34
CA GLY A 104 13.40 9.03 -7.43
C GLY A 104 13.37 8.19 -6.16
N PRO A 105 14.38 8.35 -5.28
CA PRO A 105 14.54 7.51 -4.09
C PRO A 105 13.35 7.60 -3.11
N THR A 106 12.82 8.78 -2.88
CA THR A 106 11.66 8.99 -1.99
C THR A 106 10.42 8.27 -2.52
N GLN A 107 10.12 8.44 -3.82
CA GLN A 107 9.00 7.78 -4.46
C GLN A 107 9.18 6.25 -4.47
N LEU A 108 10.41 5.76 -4.64
CA LEU A 108 10.73 4.34 -4.55
C LEU A 108 10.42 3.77 -3.17
N VAL A 109 10.88 4.43 -2.10
CA VAL A 109 10.61 4.00 -0.73
C VAL A 109 9.12 3.95 -0.47
N LEU A 110 8.38 5.00 -0.85
CA LEU A 110 6.92 5.05 -0.71
C LEU A 110 6.24 3.94 -1.52
N ALA A 111 6.70 3.68 -2.75
CA ALA A 111 6.17 2.62 -3.60
C ALA A 111 6.41 1.24 -3.00
N VAL A 112 7.62 0.94 -2.55
CA VAL A 112 7.96 -0.34 -1.92
C VAL A 112 7.16 -0.55 -0.63
N VAL A 113 7.11 0.44 0.26
CA VAL A 113 6.32 0.39 1.49
C VAL A 113 4.83 0.26 1.16
N GLY A 114 4.32 1.03 0.21
CA GLY A 114 2.94 0.98 -0.26
C GLY A 114 2.57 -0.39 -0.83
N VAL A 115 3.40 -0.97 -1.69
CA VAL A 115 3.19 -2.31 -2.25
C VAL A 115 3.20 -3.37 -1.14
N LEU A 116 4.18 -3.37 -0.25
CA LEU A 116 4.24 -4.34 0.85
C LEU A 116 3.05 -4.22 1.81
N ALA A 117 2.63 -3.00 2.12
CA ALA A 117 1.50 -2.76 3.02
C ALA A 117 0.15 -3.02 2.34
N LEU A 118 -0.13 -2.35 1.21
CA LEU A 118 -1.44 -2.34 0.57
C LEU A 118 -1.69 -3.63 -0.21
N VAL A 119 -0.75 -4.00 -1.11
CA VAL A 119 -0.88 -5.24 -1.89
C VAL A 119 -0.75 -6.45 -0.99
N GLY A 120 0.17 -6.44 -0.01
CA GLY A 120 0.29 -7.52 0.97
C GLY A 120 -0.93 -7.68 1.90
N ALA A 121 -1.67 -6.61 2.21
CA ALA A 121 -2.95 -6.69 2.91
C ALA A 121 -4.06 -7.26 2.01
N ALA A 122 -4.09 -6.84 0.74
CA ALA A 122 -5.02 -7.33 -0.27
C ALA A 122 -4.81 -8.83 -0.54
N GLU A 123 -3.56 -9.25 -0.73
CA GLU A 123 -3.18 -10.63 -1.01
C GLU A 123 -3.65 -11.60 0.08
N ARG A 124 -3.57 -11.19 1.35
CA ARG A 124 -4.09 -12.01 2.46
C ARG A 124 -5.60 -12.19 2.44
N ARG A 125 -6.34 -11.29 1.79
CA ARG A 125 -7.81 -11.33 1.77
C ARG A 125 -8.38 -11.95 0.51
N MET A 126 -7.75 -11.68 -0.64
CA MET A 126 -8.23 -12.13 -1.95
C MET A 126 -7.50 -13.38 -2.47
N GLY A 127 -6.32 -13.66 -1.93
CA GLY A 127 -5.39 -14.65 -2.48
C GLY A 127 -4.59 -14.08 -3.66
N TRP A 128 -3.50 -14.75 -4.00
CA TRP A 128 -2.53 -14.27 -4.98
C TRP A 128 -3.10 -14.05 -6.40
N PRO A 129 -3.97 -14.92 -6.99
CA PRO A 129 -4.41 -14.74 -8.37
C PRO A 129 -5.27 -13.47 -8.54
N ARG A 130 -6.21 -13.25 -7.60
CA ARG A 130 -7.07 -12.08 -7.61
C ARG A 130 -6.28 -10.79 -7.36
N THR A 131 -5.23 -10.87 -6.55
CA THR A 131 -4.35 -9.73 -6.28
C THR A 131 -3.55 -9.33 -7.52
N VAL A 132 -2.98 -10.30 -8.25
CA VAL A 132 -2.31 -10.05 -9.53
C VAL A 132 -3.29 -9.44 -10.53
N ALA A 133 -4.47 -10.04 -10.69
CA ALA A 133 -5.49 -9.51 -11.60
C ALA A 133 -5.90 -8.07 -11.24
N ALA A 134 -6.13 -7.79 -9.94
CA ALA A 134 -6.48 -6.46 -9.47
C ALA A 134 -5.37 -5.44 -9.74
N TYR A 135 -4.11 -5.82 -9.50
CA TYR A 135 -2.97 -4.96 -9.74
C TYR A 135 -2.82 -4.61 -11.23
N LEU A 136 -2.86 -5.61 -12.11
CA LEU A 136 -2.73 -5.43 -13.56
C LEU A 136 -3.91 -4.67 -14.16
N VAL A 137 -5.15 -5.04 -13.80
CA VAL A 137 -6.35 -4.34 -14.29
C VAL A 137 -6.30 -2.87 -13.85
N THR A 138 -5.94 -2.60 -12.60
CA THR A 138 -5.84 -1.22 -12.13
C THR A 138 -4.74 -0.47 -12.85
N ALA A 139 -3.56 -1.08 -13.04
CA ALA A 139 -2.46 -0.48 -13.78
C ALA A 139 -2.88 -0.05 -15.19
N VAL A 140 -3.48 -0.98 -15.95
CA VAL A 140 -3.86 -0.75 -17.35
C VAL A 140 -5.02 0.23 -17.46
N VAL A 141 -6.11 -0.02 -16.72
CA VAL A 141 -7.35 0.75 -16.86
C VAL A 141 -7.20 2.16 -16.29
N ALA A 142 -6.54 2.32 -15.13
CA ALA A 142 -6.34 3.65 -14.54
C ALA A 142 -5.43 4.52 -15.41
N THR A 143 -4.35 3.95 -15.96
CA THR A 143 -3.48 4.69 -16.88
C THR A 143 -4.20 5.04 -18.17
N GLY A 144 -4.88 4.08 -18.79
CA GLY A 144 -5.62 4.33 -20.04
C GLY A 144 -6.74 5.37 -19.87
N VAL A 145 -7.54 5.26 -18.80
CA VAL A 145 -8.58 6.26 -18.48
C VAL A 145 -7.96 7.62 -18.15
N GLY A 146 -6.82 7.66 -17.45
CA GLY A 146 -6.12 8.89 -17.14
C GLY A 146 -5.67 9.63 -18.39
N VAL A 147 -5.04 8.91 -19.33
CA VAL A 147 -4.66 9.48 -20.64
C VAL A 147 -5.90 9.97 -21.41
N ALA A 148 -7.01 9.21 -21.39
CA ALA A 148 -8.26 9.62 -22.03
C ALA A 148 -8.86 10.90 -21.41
N VAL A 149 -8.79 11.04 -20.08
CA VAL A 149 -9.24 12.26 -19.37
C VAL A 149 -8.37 13.45 -19.76
N LEU A 150 -7.05 13.29 -19.84
CA LEU A 150 -6.14 14.34 -20.31
C LEU A 150 -6.44 14.74 -21.77
N ALA A 151 -6.65 13.76 -22.65
CA ALA A 151 -7.03 14.01 -24.05
C ALA A 151 -8.35 14.79 -24.16
N LEU A 152 -9.35 14.41 -23.37
CA LEU A 152 -10.63 15.10 -23.34
C LEU A 152 -10.46 16.53 -22.82
N GLY A 153 -9.75 16.72 -21.71
CA GLY A 153 -9.48 18.07 -21.14
C GLY A 153 -8.78 18.97 -22.16
N ARG A 154 -7.76 18.44 -22.88
CA ARG A 154 -7.10 19.17 -23.97
C ARG A 154 -8.05 19.51 -25.11
N ALA A 155 -8.92 18.59 -25.50
CA ALA A 155 -9.90 18.80 -26.59
C ALA A 155 -10.93 19.89 -26.28
N VAL A 156 -11.29 20.08 -25.01
CA VAL A 156 -12.20 21.15 -24.57
C VAL A 156 -11.47 22.42 -24.17
N GLY A 157 -10.15 22.47 -24.29
CA GLY A 157 -9.33 23.68 -24.04
C GLY A 157 -9.08 23.98 -22.56
N GLU A 158 -9.17 22.98 -21.69
CA GLU A 158 -8.89 23.14 -20.27
C GLU A 158 -7.40 23.45 -20.05
N THR A 159 -7.11 24.58 -19.41
CA THR A 159 -5.72 25.07 -19.20
C THR A 159 -4.88 24.07 -18.44
N TRP A 160 -5.47 23.44 -17.40
CA TRP A 160 -4.82 22.40 -16.64
C TRP A 160 -4.34 21.21 -17.50
N ALA A 161 -5.21 20.74 -18.41
CA ALA A 161 -4.85 19.60 -19.26
C ALA A 161 -3.77 19.96 -20.29
N LEU A 162 -3.75 21.21 -20.76
CA LEU A 162 -2.71 21.71 -21.64
C LEU A 162 -1.34 21.80 -20.96
N GLU A 163 -1.31 22.25 -19.71
CA GLU A 163 -0.09 22.37 -18.92
C GLU A 163 0.56 21.01 -18.64
N VAL A 164 -0.24 19.99 -18.35
CA VAL A 164 0.26 18.66 -17.98
C VAL A 164 0.35 17.66 -19.13
N ALA A 165 -0.10 18.04 -20.35
CA ALA A 165 -0.13 17.14 -21.51
C ALA A 165 1.25 16.59 -21.88
N ALA A 166 2.29 17.42 -21.80
CA ALA A 166 3.66 17.05 -22.11
C ALA A 166 4.39 16.35 -20.96
N GLU A 167 3.76 16.28 -19.77
CA GLU A 167 4.42 15.73 -18.59
C GLU A 167 4.40 14.19 -18.59
N SER A 168 5.59 13.58 -18.57
CA SER A 168 5.78 12.13 -18.44
C SER A 168 5.81 11.74 -16.96
N THR A 169 4.77 11.06 -16.48
CA THR A 169 4.60 10.77 -15.06
C THR A 169 4.81 9.29 -14.74
N LEU A 170 5.52 9.01 -13.64
CA LEU A 170 5.69 7.67 -13.06
C LEU A 170 4.82 7.57 -11.81
N HIS A 171 3.98 6.53 -11.73
CA HIS A 171 2.98 6.42 -10.68
C HIS A 171 2.84 5.00 -10.09
N PRO A 172 3.92 4.46 -9.49
CA PRO A 172 3.96 3.08 -9.00
C PRO A 172 2.98 2.78 -7.86
N LEU A 173 2.46 3.79 -7.16
CA LEU A 173 1.47 3.63 -6.11
C LEU A 173 0.04 3.43 -6.63
N THR A 174 -0.27 3.88 -7.83
CA THR A 174 -1.62 3.79 -8.42
C THR A 174 -2.18 2.37 -8.40
N PRO A 175 -1.49 1.33 -8.94
CA PRO A 175 -2.03 -0.01 -8.92
C PRO A 175 -2.08 -0.61 -7.51
N ALA A 176 -1.20 -0.22 -6.59
CA ALA A 176 -1.26 -0.66 -5.20
C ALA A 176 -2.50 -0.11 -4.48
N LEU A 177 -2.82 1.17 -4.69
CA LEU A 177 -4.06 1.80 -4.20
C LEU A 177 -5.31 1.13 -4.78
N GLY A 178 -5.34 0.89 -6.08
CA GLY A 178 -6.46 0.19 -6.70
C GLY A 178 -6.62 -1.24 -6.20
N THR A 179 -5.53 -1.95 -5.99
CA THR A 179 -5.55 -3.31 -5.45
C THR A 179 -6.15 -3.37 -4.04
N ILE A 180 -5.78 -2.45 -3.15
CA ILE A 180 -6.37 -2.41 -1.80
C ILE A 180 -7.84 -1.97 -1.84
N MET A 181 -8.21 -1.07 -2.76
CA MET A 181 -9.61 -0.69 -2.97
C MET A 181 -10.44 -1.86 -3.51
N THR A 182 -9.91 -2.67 -4.43
CA THR A 182 -10.49 -3.94 -4.87
C THR A 182 -10.68 -4.87 -3.67
N ALA A 183 -9.64 -5.06 -2.87
CA ALA A 183 -9.68 -5.91 -1.68
C ALA A 183 -10.71 -5.43 -0.64
N SER A 184 -11.05 -4.13 -0.65
CA SER A 184 -12.05 -3.59 0.27
C SER A 184 -13.39 -4.33 0.21
N ALA A 185 -13.75 -4.89 -0.96
CA ALA A 185 -14.98 -5.65 -1.15
C ALA A 185 -15.01 -6.97 -0.35
N PHE A 186 -13.83 -7.51 -0.02
CA PHE A 186 -13.66 -8.77 0.73
C PHE A 186 -13.52 -8.58 2.23
N PHE A 187 -13.57 -7.34 2.72
CA PHE A 187 -13.58 -7.04 4.15
C PHE A 187 -15.01 -6.98 4.68
N GLY A 188 -15.18 -7.22 5.97
CA GLY A 188 -16.45 -7.01 6.66
C GLY A 188 -16.93 -5.54 6.53
N PRO A 189 -18.24 -5.28 6.75
CA PRO A 189 -18.87 -3.98 6.43
C PRO A 189 -18.16 -2.79 7.08
N LEU A 190 -17.74 -2.95 8.33
CA LEU A 190 -17.06 -1.92 9.11
C LEU A 190 -15.69 -1.56 8.51
N TRP A 191 -14.84 -2.58 8.31
CA TRP A 191 -13.50 -2.39 7.75
C TRP A 191 -13.54 -1.92 6.30
N ARG A 192 -14.52 -2.37 5.51
CA ARG A 192 -14.75 -1.89 4.15
C ARG A 192 -14.99 -0.39 4.10
N ARG A 193 -15.87 0.14 4.99
CA ARG A 193 -16.14 1.58 5.07
C ARG A 193 -14.90 2.36 5.49
N ARG A 194 -14.22 1.91 6.54
CA ARG A 194 -13.00 2.55 7.03
C ARG A 194 -11.92 2.62 5.95
N LEU A 195 -11.65 1.50 5.32
CA LEU A 195 -10.62 1.40 4.30
C LEU A 195 -10.93 2.31 3.09
N ARG A 196 -12.17 2.33 2.63
CA ARG A 196 -12.59 3.22 1.54
C ARG A 196 -12.49 4.69 1.94
N LEU A 197 -12.96 5.06 3.12
CA LEU A 197 -12.87 6.44 3.59
C LEU A 197 -11.42 6.88 3.73
N VAL A 198 -10.58 6.11 4.41
CA VAL A 198 -9.15 6.44 4.56
C VAL A 198 -8.46 6.48 3.20
N GLY A 199 -8.70 5.50 2.34
CA GLY A 199 -8.12 5.44 1.01
C GLY A 199 -8.51 6.64 0.13
N PHE A 200 -9.80 6.99 0.09
CA PHE A 200 -10.23 8.18 -0.66
C PHE A 200 -9.72 9.49 -0.04
N SER A 201 -9.72 9.62 1.29
CA SER A 201 -9.15 10.81 1.94
C SER A 201 -7.68 10.98 1.60
N PHE A 202 -6.91 9.89 1.61
CA PHE A 202 -5.50 9.90 1.20
C PHE A 202 -5.36 10.32 -0.27
N VAL A 203 -6.13 9.72 -1.17
CA VAL A 203 -6.08 10.03 -2.60
C VAL A 203 -6.50 11.47 -2.87
N PHE A 204 -7.57 11.97 -2.24
CA PHE A 204 -7.97 13.37 -2.38
C PHE A 204 -6.92 14.34 -1.85
N ALA A 205 -6.31 14.04 -0.69
CA ALA A 205 -5.19 14.83 -0.20
C ALA A 205 -4.04 14.85 -1.23
N PHE A 206 -3.71 13.70 -1.81
CA PHE A 206 -2.68 13.59 -2.82
C PHE A 206 -3.02 14.41 -4.07
N VAL A 207 -4.25 14.33 -4.59
CA VAL A 207 -4.71 15.15 -5.74
C VAL A 207 -4.61 16.64 -5.46
N LEU A 208 -4.99 17.07 -4.25
CA LEU A 208 -5.03 18.50 -3.89
C LEU A 208 -3.64 19.10 -3.67
N TYR A 209 -2.67 18.31 -3.20
CA TYR A 209 -1.36 18.80 -2.78
C TYR A 209 -0.23 18.47 -3.76
N ASP A 210 -0.37 17.42 -4.58
CA ASP A 210 0.69 16.99 -5.49
C ASP A 210 0.85 17.91 -6.71
N GLY A 211 -0.25 18.49 -7.19
CA GLY A 211 -0.24 19.38 -8.37
C GLY A 211 0.15 18.70 -9.70
N HIS A 212 0.50 17.41 -9.65
CA HIS A 212 0.95 16.62 -10.81
C HIS A 212 -0.14 15.65 -11.30
N PRO A 213 -0.04 15.13 -12.54
CA PRO A 213 -0.97 14.13 -13.07
C PRO A 213 -1.01 12.82 -12.28
N SER A 214 0.04 12.54 -11.49
CA SER A 214 0.13 11.36 -10.60
C SER A 214 -1.08 11.25 -9.64
N GLY A 215 -1.57 12.38 -9.13
CA GLY A 215 -2.78 12.43 -8.31
C GLY A 215 -4.02 11.95 -9.06
N LEU A 216 -4.20 12.37 -10.31
CA LEU A 216 -5.28 11.91 -11.18
C LEU A 216 -5.24 10.38 -11.36
N TYR A 217 -4.07 9.84 -11.70
CA TYR A 217 -3.90 8.39 -11.88
C TYR A 217 -4.19 7.63 -10.57
N ALA A 218 -3.79 8.16 -9.42
CA ALA A 218 -4.07 7.56 -8.12
C ALA A 218 -5.59 7.54 -7.82
N LEU A 219 -6.31 8.63 -8.12
CA LEU A 219 -7.76 8.70 -7.98
C LEU A 219 -8.46 7.69 -8.89
N LEU A 220 -8.09 7.65 -10.16
CA LEU A 220 -8.62 6.69 -11.12
C LEU A 220 -8.32 5.26 -10.71
N GLY A 221 -7.11 5.00 -10.22
CA GLY A 221 -6.74 3.69 -9.67
C GLY A 221 -7.63 3.25 -8.51
N ALA A 222 -7.92 4.16 -7.59
CA ALA A 222 -8.83 3.90 -6.48
C ALA A 222 -10.27 3.61 -6.95
N LEU A 223 -10.78 4.38 -7.91
CA LEU A 223 -12.12 4.20 -8.49
C LEU A 223 -12.23 2.88 -9.27
N VAL A 224 -11.28 2.62 -10.16
CA VAL A 224 -11.20 1.35 -10.92
C VAL A 224 -11.16 0.17 -9.97
N GLY A 225 -10.29 0.23 -8.95
CA GLY A 225 -10.20 -0.80 -7.94
C GLY A 225 -11.49 -1.02 -7.17
N LEU A 226 -12.23 0.05 -6.85
CA LEU A 226 -13.53 -0.06 -6.19
C LEU A 226 -14.55 -0.80 -7.07
N VAL A 227 -14.66 -0.42 -8.35
CA VAL A 227 -15.58 -1.04 -9.31
C VAL A 227 -15.18 -2.51 -9.53
N PHE A 228 -13.91 -2.78 -9.78
CA PHE A 228 -13.41 -4.13 -9.98
C PHE A 228 -13.62 -5.02 -8.75
N GLY A 229 -13.50 -4.46 -7.54
CA GLY A 229 -13.80 -5.16 -6.29
C GLY A 229 -15.26 -5.59 -6.18
N VAL A 230 -16.22 -4.79 -6.66
CA VAL A 230 -17.63 -5.16 -6.69
C VAL A 230 -17.85 -6.32 -7.68
N VAL A 231 -17.22 -6.25 -8.85
CA VAL A 231 -17.31 -7.31 -9.88
C VAL A 231 -16.74 -8.62 -9.37
N LEU A 232 -15.54 -8.60 -8.77
CA LEU A 232 -14.88 -9.80 -8.24
C LEU A 232 -15.56 -10.43 -7.02
N ALA A 233 -16.17 -9.61 -6.16
CA ALA A 233 -16.84 -10.11 -4.97
C ALA A 233 -18.23 -10.67 -5.23
N GLY A 234 -18.80 -10.41 -6.42
CA GLY A 234 -20.17 -10.78 -6.77
C GLY A 234 -21.25 -10.01 -5.97
N PRO A 235 -22.54 -10.33 -6.19
CA PRO A 235 -23.63 -9.68 -5.47
C PRO A 235 -23.47 -9.90 -3.97
N PRO A 236 -23.76 -8.89 -3.13
CA PRO A 236 -23.67 -9.00 -1.68
C PRO A 236 -24.75 -10.02 -1.23
N ALA A 237 -24.34 -11.25 -0.97
CA ALA A 237 -25.16 -12.13 -0.18
C ALA A 237 -25.46 -11.41 1.13
N GLU A 238 -26.73 -11.27 1.49
CA GLU A 238 -27.35 -10.63 2.65
C GLU A 238 -26.40 -10.27 3.82
N ARG A 239 -25.63 -9.23 3.65
CA ARG A 239 -24.65 -8.80 4.65
C ARG A 239 -25.36 -7.81 5.56
N GLY A 240 -25.78 -8.29 6.72
CA GLY A 240 -26.39 -7.47 7.73
C GLY A 240 -25.66 -6.14 7.92
N TRP A 241 -26.40 -5.03 7.88
CA TRP A 241 -25.89 -3.69 8.10
C TRP A 241 -25.61 -3.51 9.60
N LEU A 242 -24.35 -3.76 10.02
CA LEU A 242 -23.94 -3.41 11.38
C LEU A 242 -23.92 -1.88 11.50
N ARG A 243 -24.76 -1.33 12.36
CA ARG A 243 -24.72 0.11 12.72
C ARG A 243 -23.36 0.40 13.35
N SER A 244 -22.68 1.39 12.81
CA SER A 244 -21.42 1.89 13.39
C SER A 244 -21.70 2.58 14.73
N SER A 245 -20.94 2.28 15.77
CA SER A 245 -21.05 2.97 17.05
C SER A 245 -20.49 4.40 16.96
N HIS A 246 -20.96 5.31 17.81
CA HIS A 246 -20.47 6.70 17.86
C HIS A 246 -18.95 6.78 18.11
N HIS A 247 -18.38 5.84 18.86
CA HIS A 247 -16.94 5.74 19.10
C HIS A 247 -16.16 5.40 17.82
N GLU A 248 -16.75 4.62 16.92
CA GLU A 248 -16.13 4.23 15.65
C GLU A 248 -16.14 5.39 14.66
N VAL A 249 -17.23 6.17 14.61
CA VAL A 249 -17.31 7.38 13.78
C VAL A 249 -16.26 8.40 14.21
N ARG A 250 -16.08 8.59 15.53
CA ARG A 250 -15.08 9.53 16.07
C ARG A 250 -13.64 9.09 15.77
N ARG A 251 -13.33 7.80 15.89
CA ARG A 251 -12.02 7.24 15.51
C ARG A 251 -11.76 7.40 14.01
N LEU A 252 -12.79 7.19 13.19
CA LEU A 252 -12.69 7.36 11.76
C LEU A 252 -12.44 8.83 11.40
N ALA A 253 -13.16 9.76 11.98
CA ALA A 253 -12.96 11.20 11.78
C ALA A 253 -11.55 11.62 12.18
N SER A 254 -11.02 11.16 13.33
CA SER A 254 -9.66 11.46 13.75
C SER A 254 -8.61 10.87 12.80
N THR A 255 -8.87 9.70 12.22
CA THR A 255 -7.96 9.09 11.23
C THR A 255 -7.95 9.88 9.92
N ILE A 256 -9.12 10.34 9.46
CA ILE A 256 -9.23 11.19 8.26
C ILE A 256 -8.46 12.50 8.47
N VAL A 257 -8.65 13.15 9.62
CA VAL A 257 -7.94 14.38 9.96
C VAL A 257 -6.43 14.15 10.02
N ALA A 258 -5.97 13.05 10.63
CA ALA A 258 -4.56 12.70 10.69
C ALA A 258 -3.96 12.45 9.30
N VAL A 259 -4.67 11.72 8.43
CA VAL A 259 -4.21 11.44 7.05
C VAL A 259 -4.17 12.72 6.22
N THR A 260 -5.18 13.59 6.33
CA THR A 260 -5.18 14.90 5.65
C THR A 260 -4.11 15.84 6.16
N ALA A 261 -3.78 15.81 7.45
CA ALA A 261 -2.70 16.61 8.03
C ALA A 261 -1.29 16.16 7.58
N VAL A 262 -1.14 14.89 7.19
CA VAL A 262 0.14 14.37 6.65
C VAL A 262 0.33 14.73 5.17
N GLY A 263 -0.74 15.08 4.44
CA GLY A 263 -0.67 15.48 3.03
C GLY A 263 0.39 16.55 2.73
N PRO A 264 0.40 17.70 3.44
CA PRO A 264 1.41 18.75 3.23
C PRO A 264 2.85 18.28 3.48
N VAL A 265 3.06 17.33 4.39
CA VAL A 265 4.39 16.78 4.68
C VAL A 265 4.86 15.90 3.53
N LEU A 266 3.96 15.17 2.88
CA LEU A 266 4.27 14.32 1.72
C LEU A 266 4.61 15.13 0.46
N THR A 267 4.15 16.37 0.34
CA THR A 267 4.47 17.25 -0.79
C THR A 267 5.76 18.03 -0.60
N LEU A 268 6.28 18.09 0.65
CA LEU A 268 7.55 18.73 0.98
C LEU A 268 8.74 17.75 0.92
N LEU A 269 8.48 16.45 0.77
CA LEU A 269 9.48 15.39 0.59
C LEU A 269 9.60 14.99 -0.89
#